data_f726c9330b9df652ddf627d06f54551e
#
_entry.id   f726c9330b9df652ddf627d06f54551e
#
_cell.length_a   1.000
_cell.length_b   1.000
_cell.length_c   1.000
_cell.angle_alpha   90.00
_cell.angle_beta   90.00
_cell.angle_gamma   90.00
#
_symmetry.space_group_name_H-M   'P 1'
#
loop_
_entity.id
_entity.type
_entity.pdbx_description
1 polymer ?
#
loop_
_entity_poly.entity_id
_entity_poly.type
_entity_poly.pdbx_seq_one_letter_code
_entity_poly.pdbx_strand_id
1 'polypeptide(L)'
;YKGESTKKGSLNYVYVFYNAMIIFARKHFSASHAKWFSFFIQMAVWMRASVSIVSRIISTSVLPLADAAVLSLGIYTFADHYSQWQSKNFDGTLMLVTASVITAFTLIGNWLNGAYDKPVFPQRTLKPILLVAVITLLIYSLLPETIRFSRIVILLSSLFAILSLPLIHALYSKFVSGKWNWHGNPKKRILLVGSEEEGTRVQTFLHQIDYPIASFEQMNADKARSLSLFEYVRIHKIQEVIFCAKDLSSSEIISEMGTLSSLQLEFKIAPPESLFIIGSQHIQSATEGFFVTVNSISNTLNKRQKRAFDFVSSLVLLVLFPSVLFTSKPLATFMNALHVLVGRKSWVGYGKVSTEFASQLPKIKAGILTPNKNATVLNEDGVQQMNAIYAKDYSWWKDLKSFTSQFKQLGN
;
A
#
# COMPACT_ATOMS: atom_id res chain seq x y z
N TYR A 1 3.53 -4.32 -30.42
CA TYR A 1 4.09 -5.57 -29.86
C TYR A 1 5.60 -5.50 -29.54
N LYS A 2 6.18 -4.32 -29.41
CA LYS A 2 7.60 -4.13 -29.14
C LYS A 2 7.80 -3.38 -27.82
N GLY A 3 7.56 -3.96 -26.67
CA GLY A 3 7.83 -3.22 -25.43
C GLY A 3 7.66 -3.97 -24.11
N GLU A 4 6.79 -4.94 -24.02
CA GLU A 4 6.47 -5.57 -22.73
C GLU A 4 7.45 -6.68 -22.29
N SER A 5 8.08 -7.39 -23.23
CA SER A 5 9.04 -8.43 -22.90
C SER A 5 10.45 -7.91 -22.56
N THR A 6 10.72 -6.61 -22.70
CA THR A 6 12.07 -6.02 -22.69
C THR A 6 12.37 -5.09 -21.53
N LYS A 7 11.63 -5.11 -20.42
CA LYS A 7 12.10 -4.43 -19.21
C LYS A 7 13.39 -5.10 -18.74
N LYS A 8 14.52 -4.45 -19.05
CA LYS A 8 15.85 -4.83 -18.55
C LYS A 8 15.77 -4.96 -17.02
N GLY A 9 15.78 -6.22 -16.53
CA GLY A 9 15.70 -6.51 -15.10
C GLY A 9 14.51 -7.36 -14.65
N SER A 10 13.50 -7.64 -15.50
CA SER A 10 12.49 -8.63 -15.15
C SER A 10 13.07 -10.04 -15.19
N LEU A 11 12.67 -10.93 -14.26
CA LEU A 11 13.07 -12.34 -14.26
C LEU A 11 12.71 -13.02 -15.58
N ASN A 12 11.59 -12.60 -16.19
CA ASN A 12 11.12 -13.13 -17.47
C ASN A 12 12.05 -12.73 -18.64
N TYR A 13 12.54 -11.47 -18.67
CA TYR A 13 13.52 -11.02 -19.66
C TYR A 13 14.82 -11.82 -19.53
N VAL A 14 15.30 -12.01 -18.32
CA VAL A 14 16.52 -12.77 -18.02
C VAL A 14 16.35 -14.21 -18.52
N TYR A 15 15.24 -14.85 -18.18
CA TYR A 15 14.94 -16.23 -18.61
C TYR A 15 14.89 -16.35 -20.15
N VAL A 16 14.14 -15.49 -20.82
CA VAL A 16 14.01 -15.51 -22.30
C VAL A 16 15.35 -15.27 -22.98
N PHE A 17 16.14 -14.31 -22.51
CA PHE A 17 17.46 -14.00 -23.06
C PHE A 17 18.43 -15.17 -22.93
N TYR A 18 18.52 -15.77 -21.75
CA TYR A 18 19.41 -16.90 -21.52
C TYR A 18 18.93 -18.18 -22.21
N ASN A 19 17.64 -18.40 -22.35
CA ASN A 19 17.11 -19.52 -23.11
C ASN A 19 17.47 -19.40 -24.60
N ALA A 20 17.38 -18.21 -25.17
CA ALA A 20 17.87 -17.95 -26.53
C ALA A 20 19.38 -18.25 -26.69
N MET A 21 20.20 -17.89 -25.68
CA MET A 21 21.62 -18.23 -25.68
C MET A 21 21.89 -19.75 -25.63
N ILE A 22 21.07 -20.50 -24.86
CA ILE A 22 21.17 -21.97 -24.80
C ILE A 22 20.80 -22.58 -26.15
N ILE A 23 19.76 -22.10 -26.81
CA ILE A 23 19.36 -22.56 -28.14
C ILE A 23 20.47 -22.27 -29.15
N PHE A 24 21.06 -21.07 -29.11
CA PHE A 24 22.18 -20.69 -29.96
C PHE A 24 23.40 -21.61 -29.74
N ALA A 25 23.73 -21.84 -28.46
CA ALA A 25 24.86 -22.73 -28.11
C ALA A 25 24.66 -24.17 -28.63
N ARG A 26 23.43 -24.72 -28.51
CA ARG A 26 23.10 -26.05 -29.03
C ARG A 26 23.17 -26.14 -30.55
N LYS A 27 22.90 -25.03 -31.24
CA LYS A 27 22.92 -24.98 -32.71
C LYS A 27 24.33 -24.84 -33.30
N HIS A 28 25.24 -24.16 -32.61
CA HIS A 28 26.52 -23.73 -33.14
C HIS A 28 27.75 -24.43 -32.52
N PHE A 29 27.60 -25.15 -31.39
CA PHE A 29 28.68 -25.85 -30.73
C PHE A 29 28.48 -27.36 -30.75
N SER A 30 29.60 -28.14 -30.72
CA SER A 30 29.53 -29.58 -30.57
C SER A 30 28.82 -30.00 -29.27
N ALA A 31 28.21 -31.19 -29.26
CA ALA A 31 27.38 -31.67 -28.16
C ALA A 31 28.08 -31.63 -26.77
N SER A 32 29.37 -31.80 -26.72
CA SER A 32 30.15 -31.73 -25.47
C SER A 32 30.30 -30.27 -24.98
N HIS A 33 30.72 -29.38 -25.86
CA HIS A 33 30.90 -27.97 -25.51
C HIS A 33 29.56 -27.25 -25.23
N ALA A 34 28.49 -27.63 -25.92
CA ALA A 34 27.16 -27.09 -25.69
C ALA A 34 26.60 -27.42 -24.27
N LYS A 35 26.94 -28.61 -23.71
CA LYS A 35 26.57 -29.00 -22.35
C LYS A 35 27.22 -28.10 -21.30
N TRP A 36 28.54 -27.90 -21.39
CA TRP A 36 29.30 -27.06 -20.48
C TRP A 36 28.85 -25.59 -20.56
N PHE A 37 28.63 -25.08 -21.76
CA PHE A 37 28.16 -23.72 -21.98
C PHE A 37 26.75 -23.52 -21.40
N SER A 38 25.86 -24.49 -21.59
CA SER A 38 24.50 -24.46 -21.00
C SER A 38 24.56 -24.50 -19.48
N PHE A 39 25.46 -25.28 -18.89
CA PHE A 39 25.66 -25.32 -17.44
C PHE A 39 26.10 -23.97 -16.88
N PHE A 40 27.12 -23.33 -17.49
CA PHE A 40 27.58 -22.00 -17.04
C PHE A 40 26.52 -20.93 -17.21
N ILE A 41 25.72 -20.97 -18.27
CA ILE A 41 24.61 -20.06 -18.47
C ILE A 41 23.56 -20.24 -17.34
N GLN A 42 23.17 -21.49 -17.06
CA GLN A 42 22.21 -21.77 -16.00
C GLN A 42 22.74 -21.30 -14.63
N MET A 43 24.01 -21.59 -14.34
CA MET A 43 24.64 -21.11 -13.11
C MET A 43 24.65 -19.59 -13.01
N ALA A 44 24.96 -18.87 -14.09
CA ALA A 44 24.91 -17.40 -14.14
C ALA A 44 23.49 -16.85 -13.92
N VAL A 45 22.46 -17.52 -14.48
CA VAL A 45 21.04 -17.18 -14.23
C VAL A 45 20.68 -17.34 -12.76
N TRP A 46 21.02 -18.47 -12.15
CA TRP A 46 20.77 -18.74 -10.74
C TRP A 46 21.49 -17.75 -9.83
N MET A 47 22.77 -17.48 -10.12
CA MET A 47 23.56 -16.51 -9.36
C MET A 47 22.95 -15.11 -9.43
N ARG A 48 22.57 -14.65 -10.63
CA ARG A 48 21.92 -13.34 -10.82
C ARG A 48 20.56 -13.27 -10.15
N ALA A 49 19.76 -14.33 -10.24
CA ALA A 49 18.47 -14.42 -9.56
C ALA A 49 18.66 -14.37 -8.03
N SER A 50 19.61 -15.13 -7.49
CA SER A 50 19.92 -15.13 -6.06
C SER A 50 20.37 -13.75 -5.58
N VAL A 51 21.31 -13.11 -6.27
CA VAL A 51 21.77 -11.74 -5.94
C VAL A 51 20.62 -10.75 -5.99
N SER A 52 19.73 -10.84 -6.98
CA SER A 52 18.56 -9.97 -7.09
C SER A 52 17.57 -10.18 -5.93
N ILE A 53 17.32 -11.43 -5.53
CA ILE A 53 16.46 -11.77 -4.40
C ILE A 53 17.08 -11.27 -3.10
N VAL A 54 18.35 -11.55 -2.84
CA VAL A 54 19.09 -11.13 -1.66
C VAL A 54 19.12 -9.60 -1.55
N SER A 55 19.45 -8.90 -2.64
CA SER A 55 19.42 -7.43 -2.68
C SER A 55 18.04 -6.87 -2.37
N ARG A 56 16.96 -7.50 -2.88
CA ARG A 56 15.58 -7.10 -2.58
C ARG A 56 15.25 -7.33 -1.10
N ILE A 57 15.60 -8.49 -0.54
CA ILE A 57 15.39 -8.80 0.88
C ILE A 57 16.13 -7.78 1.73
N ILE A 58 17.44 -7.56 1.49
CA ILE A 58 18.23 -6.57 2.21
C ILE A 58 17.57 -5.19 2.13
N SER A 59 17.28 -4.71 0.92
CA SER A 59 16.71 -3.37 0.73
C SER A 59 15.32 -3.16 1.36
N THR A 60 14.58 -4.25 1.61
CA THR A 60 13.27 -4.21 2.26
C THR A 60 13.40 -4.37 3.78
N SER A 61 14.42 -5.11 4.25
CA SER A 61 14.59 -5.45 5.67
C SER A 61 15.44 -4.43 6.45
N VAL A 62 16.28 -3.63 5.77
CA VAL A 62 17.18 -2.66 6.45
C VAL A 62 16.43 -1.74 7.39
N LEU A 63 15.34 -1.14 6.95
CA LEU A 63 14.59 -0.17 7.75
C LEU A 63 13.84 -0.83 8.93
N PRO A 64 13.10 -1.94 8.77
CA PRO A 64 12.53 -2.67 9.89
C PRO A 64 13.57 -3.17 10.91
N LEU A 65 14.73 -3.63 10.45
CA LEU A 65 15.81 -4.09 11.33
C LEU A 65 16.44 -2.92 12.10
N ALA A 66 16.63 -1.76 11.46
CA ALA A 66 17.09 -0.56 12.14
C ALA A 66 16.09 -0.10 13.23
N ASP A 67 14.79 -0.09 12.91
CA ASP A 67 13.73 0.21 13.88
C ASP A 67 13.75 -0.78 15.04
N ALA A 68 13.87 -2.08 14.76
CA ALA A 68 13.94 -3.12 15.77
C ALA A 68 15.14 -2.92 16.72
N ALA A 69 16.32 -2.69 16.14
CA ALA A 69 17.55 -2.49 16.91
C ALA A 69 17.47 -1.25 17.81
N VAL A 70 17.02 -0.12 17.26
CA VAL A 70 16.92 1.15 18.00
C VAL A 70 15.87 1.06 19.10
N LEU A 71 14.69 0.48 18.81
CA LEU A 71 13.65 0.30 19.82
C LEU A 71 14.10 -0.64 20.95
N SER A 72 14.63 -1.81 20.60
CA SER A 72 15.06 -2.78 21.61
C SER A 72 16.17 -2.21 22.49
N LEU A 73 17.16 -1.53 21.89
CA LEU A 73 18.23 -0.86 22.63
C LEU A 73 17.68 0.27 23.52
N GLY A 74 16.79 1.11 23.00
CA GLY A 74 16.18 2.21 23.74
C GLY A 74 15.37 1.72 24.95
N ILE A 75 14.50 0.71 24.76
CA ILE A 75 13.70 0.14 25.83
C ILE A 75 14.61 -0.47 26.92
N TYR A 76 15.63 -1.22 26.49
CA TYR A 76 16.58 -1.84 27.39
C TYR A 76 17.35 -0.79 28.22
N THR A 77 17.92 0.23 27.60
CA THR A 77 18.67 1.28 28.26
C THR A 77 17.83 2.08 29.25
N PHE A 78 16.58 2.43 28.90
CA PHE A 78 15.67 3.10 29.80
C PHE A 78 15.25 2.22 31.00
N ALA A 79 15.03 0.94 30.76
CA ALA A 79 14.66 0.00 31.80
C ALA A 79 15.84 -0.23 32.78
N ASP A 80 17.05 -0.36 32.25
CA ASP A 80 18.28 -0.52 33.07
C ASP A 80 18.58 0.74 33.92
N HIS A 81 18.56 1.92 33.31
CA HIS A 81 18.75 3.20 34.04
C HIS A 81 17.68 3.42 35.10
N TYR A 82 16.42 3.10 34.80
CA TYR A 82 15.33 3.23 35.75
C TYR A 82 15.48 2.24 36.93
N SER A 83 15.92 1.02 36.66
CA SER A 83 16.20 -0.02 37.62
C SER A 83 17.28 0.45 38.64
N GLN A 84 18.38 1.02 38.12
CA GLN A 84 19.46 1.56 38.92
C GLN A 84 19.01 2.76 39.80
N TRP A 85 18.22 3.68 39.19
CA TRP A 85 17.73 4.87 39.90
C TRP A 85 16.76 4.56 41.04
N GLN A 86 15.88 3.57 40.84
CA GLN A 86 14.87 3.16 41.83
C GLN A 86 15.35 2.07 42.78
N SER A 87 16.59 1.58 42.63
CA SER A 87 17.12 0.40 43.35
C SER A 87 16.18 -0.81 43.29
N LYS A 88 15.43 -0.95 42.20
CA LYS A 88 14.54 -2.08 41.91
C LYS A 88 15.20 -3.01 40.92
N ASN A 89 15.44 -4.24 41.29
CA ASN A 89 15.89 -5.26 40.36
C ASN A 89 14.70 -5.75 39.52
N PHE A 90 14.68 -5.39 38.24
CA PHE A 90 13.77 -6.02 37.32
C PHE A 90 14.34 -7.36 36.86
N ASP A 91 13.48 -8.35 36.75
CA ASP A 91 13.86 -9.62 36.13
C ASP A 91 14.27 -9.37 34.66
N GLY A 92 15.52 -9.70 34.33
CA GLY A 92 16.05 -9.54 32.97
C GLY A 92 15.26 -10.26 31.92
N THR A 93 14.65 -11.40 32.25
CA THR A 93 13.77 -12.17 31.35
C THR A 93 12.50 -11.37 31.05
N LEU A 94 11.89 -10.78 32.09
CA LEU A 94 10.69 -9.95 31.92
C LEU A 94 10.98 -8.71 31.08
N MET A 95 12.13 -8.08 31.27
CA MET A 95 12.59 -6.95 30.45
C MET A 95 12.73 -7.34 28.98
N LEU A 96 13.41 -8.45 28.69
CA LEU A 96 13.59 -8.95 27.31
C LEU A 96 12.27 -9.27 26.63
N VAL A 97 11.38 -9.99 27.32
CA VAL A 97 10.07 -10.34 26.78
C VAL A 97 9.26 -9.08 26.47
N THR A 98 9.21 -8.12 27.40
CA THR A 98 8.45 -6.90 27.23
C THR A 98 9.01 -6.04 26.08
N ALA A 99 10.34 -5.86 26.04
CA ALA A 99 10.99 -5.13 24.95
C ALA A 99 10.70 -5.79 23.58
N SER A 100 10.79 -7.12 23.50
CA SER A 100 10.51 -7.87 22.29
C SER A 100 9.06 -7.72 21.84
N VAL A 101 8.12 -7.79 22.76
CA VAL A 101 6.68 -7.65 22.48
C VAL A 101 6.37 -6.22 21.98
N ILE A 102 6.82 -5.18 22.68
CA ILE A 102 6.59 -3.78 22.28
C ILE A 102 7.21 -3.52 20.90
N THR A 103 8.46 -3.98 20.70
CA THR A 103 9.14 -3.84 19.41
C THR A 103 8.35 -4.55 18.29
N ALA A 104 7.93 -5.80 18.50
CA ALA A 104 7.17 -6.55 17.51
C ALA A 104 5.84 -5.87 17.15
N PHE A 105 5.08 -5.40 18.15
CA PHE A 105 3.84 -4.65 17.91
C PHE A 105 4.08 -3.34 17.15
N THR A 106 5.17 -2.62 17.47
CA THR A 106 5.52 -1.38 16.76
C THR A 106 5.90 -1.66 15.30
N LEU A 107 6.69 -2.70 15.03
CA LEU A 107 7.06 -3.10 13.66
C LEU A 107 5.83 -3.53 12.87
N ILE A 108 4.94 -4.34 13.46
CA ILE A 108 3.68 -4.75 12.82
C ILE A 108 2.81 -3.53 12.54
N GLY A 109 2.66 -2.62 13.49
CA GLY A 109 1.89 -1.38 13.32
C GLY A 109 2.46 -0.50 12.22
N ASN A 110 3.77 -0.31 12.18
CA ASN A 110 4.47 0.43 11.13
C ASN A 110 4.25 -0.22 9.75
N TRP A 111 4.33 -1.55 9.67
CA TRP A 111 4.08 -2.28 8.44
C TRP A 111 2.62 -2.15 7.97
N LEU A 112 1.65 -2.24 8.88
CA LEU A 112 0.22 -2.05 8.58
C LEU A 112 -0.11 -0.62 8.17
N ASN A 113 0.63 0.37 8.67
CA ASN A 113 0.47 1.78 8.30
C ASN A 113 1.29 2.19 7.07
N GLY A 114 2.02 1.25 6.44
CA GLY A 114 2.83 1.49 5.24
C GLY A 114 4.05 2.36 5.48
N ALA A 115 4.62 2.36 6.70
CA ALA A 115 5.81 3.12 7.02
C ALA A 115 7.05 2.62 6.25
N TYR A 116 7.08 1.33 5.90
CA TYR A 116 8.16 0.69 5.12
C TYR A 116 7.92 0.69 3.60
N ASP A 117 6.77 1.21 3.13
CA ASP A 117 6.46 1.27 1.72
C ASP A 117 7.20 2.43 1.04
N LYS A 118 7.73 2.17 -0.15
CA LYS A 118 8.41 3.20 -0.95
C LYS A 118 7.38 4.03 -1.74
N PRO A 119 7.48 5.34 -1.76
CA PRO A 119 8.44 6.18 -1.04
C PRO A 119 8.18 6.21 0.47
N VAL A 120 9.29 6.21 1.26
CA VAL A 120 9.21 6.19 2.72
C VAL A 120 8.85 7.58 3.26
N PHE A 121 7.83 7.62 4.12
CA PHE A 121 7.36 8.86 4.76
C PHE A 121 7.46 8.74 6.28
N PRO A 122 8.32 9.54 6.93
CA PRO A 122 8.55 9.47 8.38
C PRO A 122 7.28 9.59 9.23
N GLN A 123 6.35 10.46 8.85
CA GLN A 123 5.09 10.66 9.59
C GLN A 123 4.21 9.41 9.70
N ARG A 124 4.41 8.39 8.83
CA ARG A 124 3.64 7.15 8.89
C ARG A 124 3.97 6.30 10.11
N THR A 125 5.08 6.55 10.79
CA THR A 125 5.46 5.84 12.01
C THR A 125 4.73 6.35 13.25
N LEU A 126 4.27 7.61 13.27
CA LEU A 126 3.72 8.25 14.47
C LEU A 126 2.43 7.59 14.97
N LYS A 127 1.47 7.35 14.07
CA LYS A 127 0.18 6.73 14.46
C LYS A 127 0.35 5.35 15.10
N PRO A 128 1.12 4.41 14.50
CA PRO A 128 1.37 3.11 15.11
C PRO A 128 2.05 3.19 16.46
N ILE A 129 3.06 4.05 16.62
CA ILE A 129 3.77 4.21 17.89
C ILE A 129 2.79 4.64 19.00
N LEU A 130 1.98 5.66 18.74
CA LEU A 130 0.97 6.13 19.69
C LEU A 130 -0.04 5.04 20.04
N LEU A 131 -0.52 4.30 19.04
CA LEU A 131 -1.48 3.20 19.23
C LEU A 131 -0.86 2.10 20.10
N VAL A 132 0.37 1.68 19.80
CA VAL A 132 1.09 0.66 20.56
C VAL A 132 1.34 1.13 21.99
N ALA A 133 1.72 2.40 22.19
CA ALA A 133 1.90 2.97 23.53
C ALA A 133 0.61 2.89 24.35
N VAL A 134 -0.53 3.29 23.77
CA VAL A 134 -1.84 3.23 24.44
C VAL A 134 -2.21 1.78 24.77
N ILE A 135 -2.08 0.86 23.82
CA ILE A 135 -2.39 -0.57 24.03
C ILE A 135 -1.49 -1.15 25.12
N THR A 136 -0.19 -0.84 25.10
CA THR A 136 0.77 -1.32 26.11
C THR A 136 0.41 -0.80 27.50
N LEU A 137 0.02 0.47 27.64
CA LEU A 137 -0.42 1.04 28.90
C LEU A 137 -1.75 0.41 29.41
N LEU A 138 -2.68 0.11 28.50
CA LEU A 138 -3.92 -0.60 28.84
C LEU A 138 -3.63 -2.02 29.33
N ILE A 139 -2.80 -2.78 28.61
CA ILE A 139 -2.39 -4.13 29.03
C ILE A 139 -1.66 -4.04 30.38
N TYR A 140 -0.74 -3.09 30.54
CA TYR A 140 -0.04 -2.86 31.79
C TYR A 140 -1.00 -2.63 32.98
N SER A 141 -2.09 -1.90 32.78
CA SER A 141 -3.06 -1.64 33.85
C SER A 141 -3.81 -2.89 34.32
N LEU A 142 -3.95 -3.89 33.44
CA LEU A 142 -4.64 -5.16 33.72
C LEU A 142 -3.71 -6.24 34.29
N LEU A 143 -2.39 -6.06 34.19
CA LEU A 143 -1.43 -7.05 34.69
C LEU A 143 -1.35 -7.04 36.22
N PRO A 144 -1.14 -8.19 36.87
CA PRO A 144 -0.85 -8.28 38.32
C PRO A 144 0.49 -7.61 38.66
N GLU A 145 0.63 -7.14 39.90
CA GLU A 145 1.82 -6.38 40.35
C GLU A 145 3.13 -7.15 40.16
N THR A 146 3.07 -8.45 40.24
CA THR A 146 4.24 -9.34 40.11
C THR A 146 4.92 -9.30 38.75
N ILE A 147 4.16 -8.97 37.71
CA ILE A 147 4.64 -8.89 36.32
C ILE A 147 4.63 -7.47 35.76
N ARG A 148 4.25 -6.47 36.57
CA ARG A 148 4.35 -5.05 36.17
C ARG A 148 5.78 -4.58 36.29
N PHE A 149 6.34 -4.01 35.21
CA PHE A 149 7.67 -3.43 35.35
C PHE A 149 7.62 -1.93 35.66
N SER A 150 7.34 -1.02 34.75
CA SER A 150 7.22 0.41 35.07
C SER A 150 6.44 1.18 33.98
N ARG A 151 5.50 2.01 34.42
CA ARG A 151 4.79 2.96 33.56
C ARG A 151 5.73 3.99 32.95
N ILE A 152 6.70 4.44 33.71
CA ILE A 152 7.68 5.45 33.30
C ILE A 152 8.54 4.92 32.17
N VAL A 153 8.95 3.65 32.21
CA VAL A 153 9.73 3.03 31.14
C VAL A 153 8.91 2.95 29.85
N ILE A 154 7.61 2.61 29.94
CA ILE A 154 6.73 2.59 28.76
C ILE A 154 6.62 3.99 28.13
N LEU A 155 6.40 5.03 28.96
CA LEU A 155 6.26 6.41 28.49
C LEU A 155 7.56 6.94 27.89
N LEU A 156 8.70 6.74 28.55
CA LEU A 156 10.00 7.17 28.03
C LEU A 156 10.38 6.44 26.75
N SER A 157 10.14 5.13 26.68
CA SER A 157 10.38 4.34 25.46
C SER A 157 9.47 4.78 24.31
N SER A 158 8.22 5.12 24.59
CA SER A 158 7.29 5.63 23.59
C SER A 158 7.71 7.02 23.08
N LEU A 159 8.14 7.91 23.98
CA LEU A 159 8.66 9.23 23.62
C LEU A 159 9.94 9.10 22.77
N PHE A 160 10.84 8.22 23.16
CA PHE A 160 12.05 7.90 22.40
C PHE A 160 11.70 7.36 20.99
N ALA A 161 10.73 6.46 20.90
CA ALA A 161 10.27 5.92 19.62
C ALA A 161 9.68 7.02 18.71
N ILE A 162 8.88 7.95 19.26
CA ILE A 162 8.31 9.10 18.53
C ILE A 162 9.40 10.00 17.93
N LEU A 163 10.53 10.14 18.60
CA LEU A 163 11.65 10.97 18.14
C LEU A 163 12.58 10.21 17.20
N SER A 164 12.98 8.98 17.57
CA SER A 164 14.01 8.21 16.86
C SER A 164 13.51 7.59 15.55
N LEU A 165 12.33 6.97 15.54
CA LEU A 165 11.86 6.27 14.32
C LEU A 165 11.60 7.22 13.16
N PRO A 166 10.85 8.33 13.32
CA PRO A 166 10.69 9.29 12.22
C PRO A 166 12.03 9.86 11.74
N LEU A 167 12.99 10.07 12.64
CA LEU A 167 14.33 10.53 12.29
C LEU A 167 15.07 9.51 11.41
N ILE A 168 15.06 8.23 11.81
CA ILE A 168 15.68 7.14 11.04
C ILE A 168 15.03 7.05 9.64
N HIS A 169 13.70 7.12 9.58
CA HIS A 169 12.96 7.08 8.32
C HIS A 169 13.26 8.30 7.43
N ALA A 170 13.43 9.49 8.02
CA ALA A 170 13.83 10.71 7.31
C ALA A 170 15.24 10.61 6.74
N LEU A 171 16.19 10.13 7.54
CA LEU A 171 17.56 9.89 7.11
C LEU A 171 17.61 8.85 5.99
N TYR A 172 16.93 7.72 6.16
CA TYR A 172 16.83 6.69 5.11
C TYR A 172 16.23 7.26 3.81
N SER A 173 15.14 8.02 3.91
CA SER A 173 14.51 8.67 2.75
C SER A 173 15.47 9.61 2.04
N LYS A 174 16.23 10.42 2.79
CA LYS A 174 17.25 11.31 2.24
C LYS A 174 18.36 10.53 1.52
N PHE A 175 18.88 9.45 2.12
CA PHE A 175 19.94 8.64 1.52
C PHE A 175 19.49 7.93 0.25
N VAL A 176 18.26 7.40 0.21
CA VAL A 176 17.74 6.63 -0.92
C VAL A 176 17.19 7.51 -2.04
N SER A 177 16.47 8.59 -1.71
CA SER A 177 15.80 9.46 -2.68
C SER A 177 16.48 10.82 -2.90
N GLY A 178 17.51 11.15 -2.14
CA GLY A 178 18.20 12.45 -2.19
C GLY A 178 17.36 13.61 -1.65
N LYS A 179 16.11 13.37 -1.24
CA LYS A 179 15.16 14.40 -0.79
C LYS A 179 14.65 14.13 0.60
N TRP A 180 14.39 15.19 1.35
CA TRP A 180 13.71 15.11 2.62
C TRP A 180 12.20 14.96 2.38
N ASN A 181 11.68 13.76 2.38
CA ASN A 181 10.25 13.48 2.22
C ASN A 181 9.59 13.32 3.59
N TRP A 182 9.29 14.43 4.26
CA TRP A 182 8.66 14.39 5.59
C TRP A 182 7.17 14.05 5.50
N HIS A 183 6.46 14.67 4.56
CA HIS A 183 5.03 14.47 4.35
C HIS A 183 4.77 13.56 3.14
N GLY A 184 3.71 12.78 3.23
CA GLY A 184 3.23 11.99 2.09
C GLY A 184 2.77 12.90 0.95
N ASN A 185 3.10 12.53 -0.28
CA ASN A 185 2.80 13.22 -1.53
C ASN A 185 3.00 14.74 -1.49
N PRO A 186 4.13 15.25 -1.99
CA PRO A 186 4.29 16.69 -2.15
C PRO A 186 3.14 17.22 -2.99
N LYS A 187 2.56 18.33 -2.55
CA LYS A 187 1.56 19.03 -3.35
C LYS A 187 2.15 19.38 -4.71
N LYS A 188 1.45 19.02 -5.78
CA LYS A 188 1.92 19.17 -7.16
C LYS A 188 1.31 20.40 -7.83
N ARG A 189 2.09 21.04 -8.68
CA ARG A 189 1.57 22.04 -9.62
C ARG A 189 1.08 21.34 -10.86
N ILE A 190 -0.21 21.42 -11.09
CA ILE A 190 -0.93 20.69 -12.14
C ILE A 190 -1.32 21.68 -13.24
N LEU A 191 -1.02 21.33 -14.48
CA LEU A 191 -1.56 21.98 -15.66
C LEU A 191 -2.55 21.03 -16.34
N LEU A 192 -3.77 21.48 -16.51
CA LEU A 192 -4.77 20.79 -17.32
C LEU A 192 -4.86 21.44 -18.70
N VAL A 193 -4.78 20.62 -19.73
CA VAL A 193 -4.96 21.04 -21.12
C VAL A 193 -6.28 20.53 -21.64
N GLY A 194 -7.26 21.43 -21.80
CA GLY A 194 -8.62 21.11 -22.22
C GLY A 194 -9.58 22.27 -22.04
N SER A 195 -10.86 22.04 -22.39
CA SER A 195 -11.95 23.00 -22.25
C SER A 195 -12.25 23.33 -20.79
N GLU A 196 -12.94 24.44 -20.54
CA GLU A 196 -13.29 24.90 -19.20
C GLU A 196 -14.23 23.93 -18.48
N GLU A 197 -15.15 23.29 -19.21
CA GLU A 197 -16.03 22.25 -18.66
C GLU A 197 -15.25 21.05 -18.15
N GLU A 198 -14.30 20.54 -18.94
CA GLU A 198 -13.44 19.42 -18.55
C GLU A 198 -12.51 19.81 -17.38
N GLY A 199 -12.04 21.07 -17.37
CA GLY A 199 -11.25 21.63 -16.28
C GLY A 199 -11.99 21.56 -14.93
N THR A 200 -13.23 22.04 -14.93
CA THR A 200 -14.09 22.02 -13.74
C THR A 200 -14.38 20.58 -13.29
N ARG A 201 -14.69 19.69 -14.23
CA ARG A 201 -14.93 18.26 -13.97
C ARG A 201 -13.71 17.60 -13.32
N VAL A 202 -12.53 17.76 -13.92
CA VAL A 202 -11.29 17.15 -13.43
C VAL A 202 -10.88 17.75 -12.09
N GLN A 203 -11.01 19.05 -11.91
CA GLN A 203 -10.71 19.74 -10.66
C GLN A 203 -11.60 19.23 -9.53
N THR A 204 -12.93 19.16 -9.77
CA THR A 204 -13.89 18.62 -8.80
C THR A 204 -13.56 17.18 -8.43
N PHE A 205 -13.21 16.35 -9.43
CA PHE A 205 -12.80 14.97 -9.22
C PHE A 205 -11.52 14.89 -8.36
N LEU A 206 -10.49 15.69 -8.67
CA LEU A 206 -9.24 15.71 -7.90
C LEU A 206 -9.45 16.17 -6.45
N HIS A 207 -10.36 17.13 -6.22
CA HIS A 207 -10.76 17.54 -4.85
C HIS A 207 -11.49 16.43 -4.11
N GLN A 208 -12.42 15.71 -4.77
CA GLN A 208 -13.15 14.60 -4.15
C GLN A 208 -12.25 13.46 -3.68
N ILE A 209 -11.11 13.25 -4.34
CA ILE A 209 -10.14 12.20 -3.99
C ILE A 209 -9.00 12.71 -3.10
N ASP A 210 -9.09 13.94 -2.59
CA ASP A 210 -8.05 14.59 -1.77
C ASP A 210 -6.66 14.54 -2.44
N TYR A 211 -6.62 14.82 -3.76
CA TYR A 211 -5.37 14.81 -4.52
C TYR A 211 -4.47 15.96 -4.06
N PRO A 212 -3.15 15.75 -3.86
CA PRO A 212 -2.26 16.77 -3.30
C PRO A 212 -1.94 17.86 -4.34
N ILE A 213 -2.79 18.87 -4.43
CA ILE A 213 -2.68 20.01 -5.36
C ILE A 213 -2.03 21.18 -4.64
N ALA A 214 -0.95 21.72 -5.24
CA ALA A 214 -0.32 22.98 -4.83
C ALA A 214 -0.91 24.16 -5.62
N SER A 215 -1.02 24.02 -6.95
CA SER A 215 -1.72 24.91 -7.85
C SER A 215 -2.36 24.10 -8.97
N PHE A 216 -3.52 24.54 -9.42
CA PHE A 216 -4.21 23.99 -10.57
C PHE A 216 -4.38 25.10 -11.59
N GLU A 217 -3.74 24.92 -12.74
CA GLU A 217 -3.80 25.85 -13.85
C GLU A 217 -4.49 25.16 -15.03
N GLN A 218 -5.22 25.91 -15.80
CA GLN A 218 -5.95 25.42 -16.96
C GLN A 218 -5.53 26.18 -18.21
N MET A 219 -5.32 25.42 -19.28
CA MET A 219 -5.01 25.96 -20.59
C MET A 219 -5.93 25.35 -21.63
N ASN A 220 -6.60 26.17 -22.41
CA ASN A 220 -7.45 25.70 -23.51
C ASN A 220 -6.59 25.03 -24.59
N ALA A 221 -7.12 23.99 -25.25
CA ALA A 221 -6.43 23.24 -26.29
C ALA A 221 -5.89 24.15 -27.40
N ASP A 222 -6.66 25.19 -27.79
CA ASP A 222 -6.22 26.16 -28.82
C ASP A 222 -5.06 27.02 -28.37
N LYS A 223 -5.02 27.43 -27.09
CA LYS A 223 -3.88 28.13 -26.52
C LYS A 223 -2.65 27.22 -26.41
N ALA A 224 -2.84 25.95 -26.10
CA ALA A 224 -1.74 24.99 -26.05
C ALA A 224 -1.10 24.77 -27.43
N ARG A 225 -1.90 24.83 -28.51
CA ARG A 225 -1.41 24.78 -29.90
C ARG A 225 -0.65 26.04 -30.33
N SER A 226 -1.04 27.20 -29.82
CA SER A 226 -0.45 28.54 -30.23
C SER A 226 0.72 28.94 -29.37
N LEU A 227 0.79 28.54 -28.11
CA LEU A 227 1.89 28.82 -27.18
C LEU A 227 2.82 27.62 -27.06
N SER A 228 4.12 27.85 -26.91
CA SER A 228 5.05 26.78 -26.55
C SER A 228 4.70 26.21 -25.16
N LEU A 229 3.97 25.09 -25.14
CA LEU A 229 3.61 24.38 -23.92
C LEU A 229 4.87 24.04 -23.10
N PHE A 230 5.98 23.76 -23.76
CA PHE A 230 7.29 23.52 -23.16
C PHE A 230 7.79 24.70 -22.32
N GLU A 231 7.72 25.90 -22.87
CA GLU A 231 8.16 27.11 -22.16
C GLU A 231 7.23 27.42 -20.97
N TYR A 232 5.93 27.30 -21.19
CA TYR A 232 4.95 27.54 -20.14
C TYR A 232 5.17 26.62 -18.93
N VAL A 233 5.29 25.32 -19.18
CA VAL A 233 5.53 24.28 -18.16
C VAL A 233 6.85 24.57 -17.39
N ARG A 234 7.90 24.99 -18.11
CA ARG A 234 9.20 25.31 -17.52
C ARG A 234 9.14 26.54 -16.61
N ILE A 235 8.49 27.64 -17.09
CA ILE A 235 8.39 28.91 -16.36
C ILE A 235 7.54 28.73 -15.09
N HIS A 236 6.38 28.08 -15.20
CA HIS A 236 5.46 27.88 -14.07
C HIS A 236 5.85 26.70 -13.17
N LYS A 237 6.97 26.00 -13.50
CA LYS A 237 7.47 24.83 -12.74
C LYS A 237 6.37 23.80 -12.52
N ILE A 238 5.60 23.51 -13.56
CA ILE A 238 4.57 22.49 -13.55
C ILE A 238 5.24 21.13 -13.31
N GLN A 239 4.60 20.27 -12.55
CA GLN A 239 5.10 18.94 -12.19
C GLN A 239 4.27 17.83 -12.81
N GLU A 240 3.02 18.15 -13.14
CA GLU A 240 2.07 17.20 -13.71
C GLU A 240 1.21 17.88 -14.76
N VAL A 241 1.08 17.23 -15.94
CA VAL A 241 0.22 17.70 -17.02
C VAL A 241 -0.89 16.68 -17.25
N ILE A 242 -2.14 17.16 -17.25
CA ILE A 242 -3.33 16.36 -17.50
C ILE A 242 -3.93 16.78 -18.85
N PHE A 243 -3.98 15.86 -19.80
CA PHE A 243 -4.59 16.09 -21.11
C PHE A 243 -6.03 15.59 -21.12
N CYS A 244 -6.98 16.41 -21.57
CA CYS A 244 -8.36 16.01 -21.72
C CYS A 244 -8.58 15.37 -23.10
N ALA A 245 -8.90 14.08 -23.12
CA ALA A 245 -9.10 13.34 -24.36
C ALA A 245 -10.45 13.65 -25.05
N LYS A 246 -11.29 14.52 -24.48
CA LYS A 246 -12.47 15.10 -25.14
C LYS A 246 -12.06 16.18 -26.16
N ASP A 247 -11.04 16.96 -25.82
CA ASP A 247 -10.65 18.17 -26.55
C ASP A 247 -9.39 17.98 -27.41
N LEU A 248 -8.62 16.93 -27.14
CA LEU A 248 -7.36 16.60 -27.81
C LEU A 248 -7.42 15.18 -28.38
N SER A 249 -6.99 15.02 -29.62
CA SER A 249 -6.81 13.71 -30.22
C SER A 249 -5.64 12.94 -29.61
N SER A 250 -5.67 11.60 -29.67
CA SER A 250 -4.57 10.78 -29.16
C SER A 250 -3.22 11.09 -29.83
N SER A 251 -3.21 11.49 -31.10
CA SER A 251 -2.01 11.89 -31.83
C SER A 251 -1.44 13.19 -31.30
N GLU A 252 -2.27 14.18 -31.00
CA GLU A 252 -1.86 15.45 -30.39
C GLU A 252 -1.29 15.22 -28.98
N ILE A 253 -1.97 14.44 -28.15
CA ILE A 253 -1.51 14.11 -26.80
C ILE A 253 -0.12 13.45 -26.86
N ILE A 254 0.07 12.46 -27.73
CA ILE A 254 1.37 11.78 -27.88
C ILE A 254 2.46 12.73 -28.38
N SER A 255 2.14 13.62 -29.32
CA SER A 255 3.08 14.62 -29.82
C SER A 255 3.52 15.58 -28.72
N GLU A 256 2.56 16.11 -27.94
CA GLU A 256 2.87 17.03 -26.82
C GLU A 256 3.64 16.34 -25.70
N MET A 257 3.29 15.09 -25.37
CA MET A 257 4.08 14.28 -24.42
C MET A 257 5.52 14.06 -24.92
N GLY A 258 5.70 13.91 -26.24
CA GLY A 258 7.02 13.79 -26.88
C GLY A 258 7.86 15.05 -26.71
N THR A 259 7.30 16.23 -26.97
CA THR A 259 7.98 17.52 -26.80
C THR A 259 8.34 17.81 -25.34
N LEU A 260 7.48 17.42 -24.42
CA LEU A 260 7.69 17.62 -22.98
C LEU A 260 8.53 16.53 -22.31
N SER A 261 8.89 15.47 -23.03
CA SER A 261 9.57 14.28 -22.48
C SER A 261 10.96 14.57 -21.87
N SER A 262 11.62 15.65 -22.30
CA SER A 262 12.89 16.11 -21.73
C SER A 262 12.74 16.74 -20.34
N LEU A 263 11.53 17.16 -19.97
CA LEU A 263 11.21 17.66 -18.65
C LEU A 263 10.77 16.47 -17.78
N GLN A 264 11.20 16.44 -16.52
CA GLN A 264 10.80 15.37 -15.57
C GLN A 264 9.36 15.61 -15.09
N LEU A 265 8.38 15.37 -15.97
CA LEU A 265 6.97 15.59 -15.74
C LEU A 265 6.22 14.26 -15.60
N GLU A 266 5.16 14.30 -14.83
CA GLU A 266 4.15 13.26 -14.85
C GLU A 266 3.04 13.62 -15.84
N PHE A 267 2.71 12.68 -16.73
CA PHE A 267 1.64 12.86 -17.69
C PHE A 267 0.43 12.05 -17.30
N LYS A 268 -0.75 12.63 -17.44
CA LYS A 268 -2.03 11.97 -17.24
C LYS A 268 -3.00 12.32 -18.34
N ILE A 269 -3.95 11.43 -18.58
CA ILE A 269 -5.01 11.61 -19.58
C ILE A 269 -6.34 11.48 -18.84
N ALA A 270 -7.20 12.47 -18.98
CA ALA A 270 -8.58 12.45 -18.53
C ALA A 270 -9.49 12.03 -19.70
N PRO A 271 -10.04 10.81 -19.71
CA PRO A 271 -10.98 10.39 -20.74
C PRO A 271 -12.30 11.17 -20.63
N PRO A 272 -13.06 11.35 -21.74
CA PRO A 272 -14.33 12.05 -21.72
C PRO A 272 -15.33 11.35 -20.77
N GLU A 273 -16.16 12.12 -20.10
CA GLU A 273 -17.26 11.66 -19.23
C GLU A 273 -16.88 10.64 -18.13
N SER A 274 -15.58 10.47 -17.89
CA SER A 274 -15.09 9.47 -16.94
C SER A 274 -14.80 10.06 -15.56
N LEU A 275 -15.01 9.23 -14.54
CA LEU A 275 -14.62 9.51 -13.14
C LEU A 275 -13.24 8.91 -12.83
N PHE A 276 -12.33 8.87 -13.80
CA PHE A 276 -10.96 8.39 -13.62
C PHE A 276 -9.99 9.14 -14.53
N ILE A 277 -8.71 9.11 -14.15
CA ILE A 277 -7.60 9.72 -14.90
C ILE A 277 -6.53 8.64 -15.12
N ILE A 278 -6.03 8.50 -16.35
CA ILE A 278 -5.01 7.53 -16.72
C ILE A 278 -3.62 8.17 -16.52
N GLY A 279 -2.73 7.54 -15.78
CA GLY A 279 -1.38 8.07 -15.51
C GLY A 279 -0.25 7.20 -16.06
N SER A 280 0.90 7.83 -16.37
CA SER A 280 2.07 7.17 -16.98
C SER A 280 2.91 6.30 -16.04
N GLN A 281 2.78 6.42 -14.73
CA GLN A 281 3.67 5.75 -13.77
C GLN A 281 3.30 4.29 -13.46
N HIS A 282 2.22 3.75 -13.99
CA HIS A 282 1.73 2.41 -13.67
C HIS A 282 1.55 1.50 -14.88
N ILE A 283 2.44 1.57 -15.85
CA ILE A 283 2.49 0.63 -17.00
C ILE A 283 3.02 -0.75 -16.56
N GLN A 284 2.60 -1.28 -15.42
CA GLN A 284 3.03 -2.62 -14.99
C GLN A 284 1.98 -3.72 -15.13
N SER A 285 0.78 -3.38 -15.57
CA SER A 285 -0.24 -4.38 -15.91
C SER A 285 -1.17 -3.82 -17.00
N ALA A 286 -0.95 -4.24 -18.23
CA ALA A 286 -1.69 -3.78 -19.42
C ALA A 286 -3.11 -4.36 -19.53
N THR A 287 -3.64 -4.97 -18.47
CA THR A 287 -4.94 -5.67 -18.51
C THR A 287 -6.01 -5.06 -17.58
N GLU A 288 -5.65 -4.07 -16.75
CA GLU A 288 -6.63 -3.44 -15.86
C GLU A 288 -6.66 -1.94 -16.14
N GLY A 289 -7.82 -1.39 -16.54
CA GLY A 289 -8.03 0.03 -16.75
C GLY A 289 -7.56 0.84 -15.52
N PHE A 290 -6.67 1.80 -15.73
CA PHE A 290 -6.00 2.52 -14.66
C PHE A 290 -6.93 3.57 -14.06
N PHE A 291 -7.49 3.23 -12.92
CA PHE A 291 -8.14 4.21 -12.06
C PHE A 291 -7.09 4.87 -11.15
N VAL A 292 -6.98 6.19 -11.16
CA VAL A 292 -6.32 6.90 -10.06
C VAL A 292 -7.27 6.83 -8.87
N THR A 293 -7.18 5.74 -8.13
CA THR A 293 -7.96 5.53 -6.92
C THR A 293 -7.03 5.65 -5.73
N VAL A 294 -7.05 6.80 -5.07
CA VAL A 294 -6.19 7.08 -3.91
C VAL A 294 -6.43 6.07 -2.79
N ASN A 295 -7.66 5.62 -2.62
CA ASN A 295 -8.08 4.67 -1.57
C ASN A 295 -8.62 3.35 -2.13
N SER A 296 -8.20 2.91 -3.31
CA SER A 296 -8.68 1.64 -3.87
C SER A 296 -8.38 0.46 -2.97
N ILE A 297 -9.32 -0.47 -2.88
CA ILE A 297 -9.15 -1.76 -2.19
C ILE A 297 -7.99 -2.58 -2.78
N SER A 298 -7.61 -2.31 -4.03
CA SER A 298 -6.45 -2.93 -4.69
C SER A 298 -5.10 -2.42 -4.19
N ASN A 299 -5.06 -1.26 -3.52
CA ASN A 299 -3.84 -0.72 -2.93
C ASN A 299 -3.24 -1.70 -1.90
N THR A 300 -1.94 -1.87 -1.94
CA THR A 300 -1.20 -2.80 -1.07
C THR A 300 -1.44 -2.52 0.42
N LEU A 301 -1.52 -1.24 0.80
CA LEU A 301 -1.82 -0.81 2.16
C LEU A 301 -3.22 -1.26 2.57
N ASN A 302 -4.21 -0.99 1.73
CA ASN A 302 -5.62 -1.33 2.01
C ASN A 302 -5.83 -2.85 2.06
N LYS A 303 -5.17 -3.62 1.19
CA LYS A 303 -5.17 -5.10 1.26
C LYS A 303 -4.62 -5.61 2.58
N ARG A 304 -3.53 -5.02 3.10
CA ARG A 304 -2.95 -5.38 4.40
C ARG A 304 -3.89 -5.02 5.55
N GLN A 305 -4.44 -3.81 5.55
CA GLN A 305 -5.38 -3.36 6.59
C GLN A 305 -6.65 -4.20 6.59
N LYS A 306 -7.19 -4.51 5.41
CA LYS A 306 -8.33 -5.42 5.28
C LYS A 306 -8.05 -6.80 5.87
N ARG A 307 -6.90 -7.38 5.53
CA ARG A 307 -6.49 -8.69 6.06
C ARG A 307 -6.25 -8.65 7.57
N ALA A 308 -5.64 -7.58 8.08
CA ALA A 308 -5.46 -7.39 9.52
C ALA A 308 -6.81 -7.28 10.25
N PHE A 309 -7.76 -6.52 9.69
CA PHE A 309 -9.11 -6.44 10.23
C PHE A 309 -9.79 -7.82 10.26
N ASP A 310 -9.76 -8.56 9.15
CA ASP A 310 -10.32 -9.91 9.05
C ASP A 310 -9.71 -10.85 10.10
N PHE A 311 -8.39 -10.82 10.27
CA PHE A 311 -7.67 -11.65 11.22
C PHE A 311 -8.01 -11.30 12.67
N VAL A 312 -7.90 -10.01 13.04
CA VAL A 312 -8.14 -9.53 14.40
C VAL A 312 -9.59 -9.76 14.82
N SER A 313 -10.55 -9.41 13.95
CA SER A 313 -11.97 -9.60 14.27
C SER A 313 -12.36 -11.07 14.41
N SER A 314 -11.77 -11.96 13.59
CA SER A 314 -11.96 -13.41 13.73
C SER A 314 -11.35 -13.94 15.03
N LEU A 315 -10.14 -13.49 15.36
CA LEU A 315 -9.49 -13.90 16.62
C LEU A 315 -10.29 -13.44 17.84
N VAL A 316 -10.77 -12.18 17.83
CA VAL A 316 -11.63 -11.64 18.91
C VAL A 316 -12.90 -12.45 19.07
N LEU A 317 -13.58 -12.80 17.97
CA LEU A 317 -14.78 -13.65 18.02
C LEU A 317 -14.49 -15.05 18.57
N LEU A 318 -13.35 -15.65 18.24
CA LEU A 318 -12.99 -16.98 18.73
C LEU A 318 -12.59 -16.95 20.20
N VAL A 319 -11.87 -15.91 20.66
CA VAL A 319 -11.48 -15.73 22.07
C VAL A 319 -12.72 -15.39 22.92
N LEU A 320 -13.57 -14.51 22.42
CA LEU A 320 -14.83 -14.15 23.05
C LEU A 320 -15.97 -15.06 22.56
N PHE A 321 -15.73 -16.38 22.57
CA PHE A 321 -16.68 -17.38 22.08
C PHE A 321 -18.14 -17.18 22.51
N PRO A 322 -18.44 -16.76 23.76
CA PRO A 322 -19.83 -16.46 24.15
C PRO A 322 -20.50 -15.40 23.26
N SER A 323 -19.74 -14.51 22.65
CA SER A 323 -20.29 -13.49 21.73
C SER A 323 -20.91 -14.09 20.46
N VAL A 324 -20.42 -15.26 20.03
CA VAL A 324 -20.95 -15.98 18.88
C VAL A 324 -22.39 -16.46 19.11
N LEU A 325 -22.77 -16.72 20.37
CA LEU A 325 -24.14 -17.14 20.74
C LEU A 325 -25.21 -16.07 20.46
N PHE A 326 -24.79 -14.79 20.36
CA PHE A 326 -25.70 -13.69 20.02
C PHE A 326 -25.94 -13.53 18.51
N THR A 327 -25.33 -14.39 17.68
CA THR A 327 -25.57 -14.40 16.22
C THR A 327 -26.75 -15.33 15.88
N SER A 328 -27.36 -15.11 14.72
CA SER A 328 -28.53 -15.90 14.29
C SER A 328 -28.21 -17.39 14.06
N LYS A 329 -26.95 -17.72 13.71
CA LYS A 329 -26.47 -19.08 13.44
C LYS A 329 -25.08 -19.28 14.08
N PRO A 330 -24.99 -19.63 15.38
CA PRO A 330 -23.72 -19.66 16.10
C PRO A 330 -22.66 -20.59 15.49
N LEU A 331 -23.05 -21.81 15.13
CA LEU A 331 -22.13 -22.79 14.55
C LEU A 331 -21.57 -22.32 13.20
N ALA A 332 -22.42 -21.77 12.34
CA ALA A 332 -22.00 -21.22 11.06
C ALA A 332 -21.09 -19.99 11.25
N THR A 333 -21.37 -19.13 12.23
CA THR A 333 -20.50 -18.00 12.59
C THR A 333 -19.12 -18.46 13.02
N PHE A 334 -19.04 -19.49 13.85
CA PHE A 334 -17.78 -20.09 14.28
C PHE A 334 -16.97 -20.64 13.09
N MET A 335 -17.60 -21.39 12.20
CA MET A 335 -16.97 -21.91 10.99
C MET A 335 -16.54 -20.79 10.03
N ASN A 336 -17.35 -19.77 9.88
CA ASN A 336 -16.99 -18.58 9.11
C ASN A 336 -15.80 -17.84 9.71
N ALA A 337 -15.72 -17.70 11.05
CA ALA A 337 -14.57 -17.10 11.73
C ALA A 337 -13.27 -17.87 11.43
N LEU A 338 -13.31 -19.21 11.43
CA LEU A 338 -12.16 -20.03 11.05
C LEU A 338 -11.77 -19.85 9.58
N HIS A 339 -12.75 -19.82 8.65
CA HIS A 339 -12.47 -19.59 7.24
C HIS A 339 -11.86 -18.20 6.98
N VAL A 340 -12.31 -17.18 7.69
CA VAL A 340 -11.76 -15.82 7.60
C VAL A 340 -10.37 -15.77 8.24
N LEU A 341 -10.17 -16.40 9.39
CA LEU A 341 -8.88 -16.47 10.07
C LEU A 341 -7.80 -17.09 9.16
N VAL A 342 -8.10 -18.23 8.53
CA VAL A 342 -7.20 -18.91 7.58
C VAL A 342 -7.08 -18.11 6.26
N GLY A 343 -8.02 -17.21 5.98
CA GLY A 343 -8.00 -16.35 4.80
C GLY A 343 -8.62 -16.97 3.56
N ARG A 344 -9.53 -17.92 3.73
CA ARG A 344 -10.36 -18.44 2.63
C ARG A 344 -11.49 -17.50 2.27
N LYS A 345 -12.05 -16.78 3.27
CA LYS A 345 -13.10 -15.77 3.15
C LYS A 345 -12.66 -14.44 3.75
N SER A 346 -13.46 -13.41 3.57
CA SER A 346 -13.37 -12.10 4.24
C SER A 346 -14.69 -11.82 4.95
N TRP A 347 -14.70 -11.02 6.01
CA TRP A 347 -15.94 -10.63 6.66
C TRP A 347 -16.81 -9.78 5.74
N VAL A 348 -16.22 -8.80 5.06
CA VAL A 348 -16.94 -7.92 4.15
C VAL A 348 -16.43 -8.09 2.72
N GLY A 349 -17.33 -8.26 1.77
CA GLY A 349 -17.01 -8.39 0.35
C GLY A 349 -18.10 -7.79 -0.52
N TYR A 350 -17.95 -7.92 -1.83
CA TYR A 350 -18.93 -7.39 -2.77
C TYR A 350 -20.29 -8.09 -2.65
N GLY A 351 -21.35 -7.31 -2.84
CA GLY A 351 -22.69 -7.86 -3.07
C GLY A 351 -22.77 -8.60 -4.41
N LYS A 352 -23.74 -9.49 -4.54
CA LYS A 352 -23.94 -10.27 -5.76
C LYS A 352 -24.32 -9.36 -6.94
N VAL A 353 -23.56 -9.47 -8.03
CA VAL A 353 -23.76 -8.73 -9.30
C VAL A 353 -23.50 -9.68 -10.46
N SER A 354 -23.86 -9.25 -11.68
CA SER A 354 -23.55 -10.00 -12.90
C SER A 354 -22.06 -10.32 -13.03
N THR A 355 -21.71 -11.45 -13.64
CA THR A 355 -20.31 -11.87 -13.84
C THR A 355 -19.51 -10.87 -14.67
N GLU A 356 -20.17 -10.20 -15.60
CA GLU A 356 -19.57 -9.18 -16.45
C GLU A 356 -19.08 -7.97 -15.62
N PHE A 357 -19.95 -7.42 -14.78
CA PHE A 357 -19.58 -6.32 -13.88
C PHE A 357 -18.56 -6.74 -12.82
N ALA A 358 -18.70 -7.95 -12.26
CA ALA A 358 -17.75 -8.49 -11.28
C ALA A 358 -16.32 -8.59 -11.84
N SER A 359 -16.17 -8.84 -13.14
CA SER A 359 -14.85 -8.90 -13.79
C SER A 359 -14.14 -7.54 -13.87
N GLN A 360 -14.88 -6.44 -13.80
CA GLN A 360 -14.35 -5.06 -13.81
C GLN A 360 -13.90 -4.59 -12.42
N LEU A 361 -14.33 -5.28 -11.36
CA LEU A 361 -13.96 -4.92 -9.99
C LEU A 361 -12.63 -5.54 -9.58
N PRO A 362 -11.84 -4.86 -8.71
CA PRO A 362 -10.65 -5.44 -8.12
C PRO A 362 -10.94 -6.77 -7.42
N LYS A 363 -10.12 -7.79 -7.66
CA LYS A 363 -10.30 -9.11 -7.04
C LYS A 363 -10.08 -9.04 -5.54
N ILE A 364 -11.09 -9.41 -4.78
CA ILE A 364 -11.06 -9.63 -3.32
C ILE A 364 -11.60 -11.01 -2.98
N LYS A 365 -11.39 -11.44 -1.74
CA LYS A 365 -11.97 -12.70 -1.24
C LYS A 365 -13.46 -12.57 -1.09
N ALA A 366 -14.19 -13.69 -1.26
CA ALA A 366 -15.62 -13.74 -1.05
C ALA A 366 -15.97 -13.26 0.37
N GLY A 367 -16.86 -12.27 0.46
CA GLY A 367 -17.35 -11.74 1.73
C GLY A 367 -18.54 -12.53 2.28
N ILE A 368 -18.64 -12.59 3.60
CA ILE A 368 -19.81 -13.12 4.31
C ILE A 368 -20.89 -12.05 4.37
N LEU A 369 -20.47 -10.81 4.59
CA LEU A 369 -21.31 -9.61 4.66
C LEU A 369 -21.11 -8.73 3.43
N THR A 370 -22.10 -7.93 3.14
CA THR A 370 -22.01 -6.85 2.14
C THR A 370 -21.58 -5.53 2.78
N PRO A 371 -21.03 -4.57 2.00
CA PRO A 371 -20.62 -3.27 2.53
C PRO A 371 -21.76 -2.45 3.15
N ASN A 372 -23.00 -2.73 2.74
CA ASN A 372 -24.19 -2.08 3.29
C ASN A 372 -25.24 -3.13 3.67
N LYS A 373 -25.82 -2.99 4.87
CA LYS A 373 -26.90 -3.86 5.39
C LYS A 373 -28.11 -3.91 4.45
N ASN A 374 -28.41 -2.83 3.76
CA ASN A 374 -29.56 -2.72 2.87
C ASN A 374 -29.29 -3.24 1.44
N ALA A 375 -28.17 -3.88 1.20
CA ALA A 375 -27.82 -4.40 -0.14
C ALA A 375 -28.86 -5.37 -0.72
N THR A 376 -29.61 -6.08 0.12
CA THR A 376 -30.67 -6.99 -0.30
C THR A 376 -31.93 -6.30 -0.81
N VAL A 377 -32.11 -5.01 -0.49
CA VAL A 377 -33.27 -4.19 -0.90
C VAL A 377 -32.95 -3.36 -2.14
N LEU A 378 -31.66 -3.22 -2.50
CA LEU A 378 -31.23 -2.47 -3.67
C LEU A 378 -31.51 -3.25 -4.93
N ASN A 379 -31.88 -2.53 -6.00
CA ASN A 379 -31.91 -3.06 -7.35
C ASN A 379 -30.47 -3.39 -7.83
N GLU A 380 -30.32 -4.08 -8.94
CA GLU A 380 -29.02 -4.51 -9.45
C GLU A 380 -28.05 -3.33 -9.67
N ASP A 381 -28.53 -2.22 -10.22
CA ASP A 381 -27.73 -1.01 -10.44
C ASP A 381 -27.24 -0.41 -9.11
N GLY A 382 -28.09 -0.41 -8.08
CA GLY A 382 -27.73 0.07 -6.74
C GLY A 382 -26.64 -0.80 -6.09
N VAL A 383 -26.70 -2.12 -6.31
CA VAL A 383 -25.65 -3.05 -5.80
C VAL A 383 -24.36 -2.86 -6.59
N GLN A 384 -24.41 -2.65 -7.90
CA GLN A 384 -23.24 -2.35 -8.71
C GLN A 384 -22.56 -1.06 -8.24
N GLN A 385 -23.34 0.01 -8.04
CA GLN A 385 -22.83 1.29 -7.54
C GLN A 385 -22.23 1.18 -6.14
N MET A 386 -22.89 0.46 -5.23
CA MET A 386 -22.36 0.18 -3.89
C MET A 386 -21.01 -0.56 -3.96
N ASN A 387 -20.90 -1.58 -4.79
CA ASN A 387 -19.65 -2.34 -4.97
C ASN A 387 -18.55 -1.47 -5.56
N ALA A 388 -18.87 -0.62 -6.55
CA ALA A 388 -17.93 0.32 -7.15
C ALA A 388 -17.40 1.33 -6.12
N ILE A 389 -18.28 1.91 -5.29
CA ILE A 389 -17.91 2.84 -4.22
C ILE A 389 -17.04 2.14 -3.18
N TYR A 390 -17.39 0.91 -2.78
CA TYR A 390 -16.60 0.14 -1.82
C TYR A 390 -15.22 -0.22 -2.37
N ALA A 391 -15.13 -0.57 -3.65
CA ALA A 391 -13.87 -0.86 -4.32
C ALA A 391 -12.98 0.38 -4.46
N LYS A 392 -13.58 1.53 -4.79
CA LYS A 392 -12.89 2.80 -5.08
C LYS A 392 -12.42 3.50 -3.81
N ASP A 393 -13.25 3.53 -2.77
CA ASP A 393 -13.00 4.25 -1.52
C ASP A 393 -13.04 3.29 -0.33
N TYR A 394 -12.05 2.41 -0.26
CA TYR A 394 -11.92 1.44 0.80
C TYR A 394 -11.30 2.05 2.07
N SER A 395 -11.84 1.66 3.22
CA SER A 395 -11.28 1.92 4.54
C SER A 395 -11.66 0.76 5.47
N TRP A 396 -10.71 0.30 6.32
CA TRP A 396 -10.99 -0.73 7.33
C TRP A 396 -12.09 -0.33 8.31
N TRP A 397 -12.29 0.98 8.49
CA TRP A 397 -13.39 1.53 9.30
C TRP A 397 -14.77 1.23 8.71
N LYS A 398 -14.89 1.21 7.38
CA LYS A 398 -16.12 0.79 6.69
C LYS A 398 -16.41 -0.68 6.95
N ASP A 399 -15.38 -1.52 6.96
CA ASP A 399 -15.52 -2.94 7.30
C ASP A 399 -15.95 -3.12 8.76
N LEU A 400 -15.38 -2.37 9.70
CA LEU A 400 -15.79 -2.40 11.10
C LEU A 400 -17.26 -1.98 11.26
N LYS A 401 -17.69 -0.90 10.58
CA LYS A 401 -19.08 -0.45 10.60
C LYS A 401 -20.03 -1.50 10.03
N SER A 402 -19.68 -2.12 8.91
CA SER A 402 -20.47 -3.20 8.29
C SER A 402 -20.53 -4.42 9.19
N PHE A 403 -19.42 -4.82 9.79
CA PHE A 403 -19.31 -5.94 10.72
C PHE A 403 -20.18 -5.74 11.96
N THR A 404 -20.10 -4.59 12.61
CA THR A 404 -20.89 -4.30 13.82
C THR A 404 -22.39 -4.16 13.53
N SER A 405 -22.76 -3.48 12.42
CA SER A 405 -24.17 -3.28 12.05
C SER A 405 -24.87 -4.56 11.59
N GLN A 406 -24.10 -5.53 11.10
CA GLN A 406 -24.60 -6.82 10.61
C GLN A 406 -24.15 -8.00 11.48
N PHE A 407 -23.80 -7.76 12.75
CA PHE A 407 -23.26 -8.76 13.67
C PHE A 407 -24.12 -10.03 13.76
N LYS A 408 -25.44 -9.89 13.79
CA LYS A 408 -26.38 -11.02 13.84
C LYS A 408 -26.31 -11.94 12.59
N GLN A 409 -25.82 -11.41 11.46
CA GLN A 409 -25.79 -12.10 10.16
C GLN A 409 -24.44 -12.76 9.85
N LEU A 410 -23.49 -12.79 10.79
CA LEU A 410 -22.15 -13.38 10.60
C LEU A 410 -22.18 -14.89 10.26
N GLY A 411 -23.30 -15.56 10.50
CA GLY A 411 -23.51 -16.96 10.18
C GLY A 411 -24.18 -17.25 8.82
N ASN A 412 -24.33 -16.24 7.98
CA ASN A 412 -24.97 -16.41 6.65
C ASN A 412 -24.02 -17.01 5.62
#